data_c438f398291c42241a66488410e29186
#
_entry.id   c438f398291c42241a66488410e29186
#
_cell.length_a   1.000
_cell.length_b   1.000
_cell.length_c   1.000
_cell.angle_alpha   90.00
_cell.angle_beta   90.00
_cell.angle_gamma   90.00
#
_symmetry.space_group_name_H-M   'P 1'
#
loop_
_entity.id
_entity.type
_entity.pdbx_description
1 polymer ?
#
loop_
_entity_poly.entity_id
_entity_poly.type
_entity_poly.pdbx_seq_one_letter_code
_entity_poly.pdbx_strand_id
1 'polypeptide(L)'
;MSQEQSQPFHIERAVSSDYSVICRLITEEHAMHVTARPDIFQPCGTLLTKEEYEAMQKDDTYFLYMARTSGGETAGLCFAKLTETASPLLCKKKFLYIEDFIVSEPFRRRGIGRMLYAKIKEAAVLSGAEGAELTVWNFNESAAAFYRALGMKVQFVHMEENF
;
A
#
# COMPACT_ATOMS: atom_id res chain seq x y z
N MET A 1 -5.88 0.41 36.87
CA MET A 1 -5.65 -0.31 35.61
C MET A 1 -6.56 0.29 34.57
N SER A 2 -6.02 1.22 33.79
CA SER A 2 -6.78 1.90 32.74
C SER A 2 -6.98 0.89 31.60
N GLN A 3 -8.23 0.53 31.31
CA GLN A 3 -8.59 -0.16 30.09
C GLN A 3 -8.36 0.84 28.95
N GLU A 4 -7.29 0.69 28.20
CA GLU A 4 -7.17 1.28 26.86
C GLU A 4 -8.27 0.68 26.01
N GLN A 5 -9.38 1.39 25.90
CA GLN A 5 -10.41 1.08 24.91
C GLN A 5 -9.73 1.22 23.55
N SER A 6 -9.57 0.11 22.83
CA SER A 6 -9.07 0.11 21.46
C SER A 6 -9.95 1.06 20.65
N GLN A 7 -9.41 2.17 20.20
CA GLN A 7 -10.16 3.11 19.38
C GLN A 7 -10.63 2.37 18.13
N PRO A 8 -11.92 2.44 17.79
CA PRO A 8 -12.43 1.82 16.59
C PRO A 8 -11.80 2.48 15.36
N PHE A 9 -11.31 1.64 14.44
CA PHE A 9 -10.81 2.08 13.16
C PHE A 9 -11.88 1.90 12.09
N HIS A 10 -11.87 2.77 11.08
CA HIS A 10 -12.67 2.60 9.88
C HIS A 10 -11.83 2.85 8.63
N ILE A 11 -12.28 2.27 7.51
CA ILE A 11 -11.63 2.43 6.22
C ILE A 11 -12.54 3.28 5.33
N GLU A 12 -11.97 4.32 4.75
CA GLU A 12 -12.66 5.23 3.83
C GLU A 12 -11.83 5.51 2.59
N ARG A 13 -12.44 6.06 1.54
CA ARG A 13 -11.70 6.54 0.38
C ARG A 13 -10.91 7.78 0.74
N ALA A 14 -9.68 7.88 0.23
CA ALA A 14 -8.86 9.06 0.34
C ALA A 14 -9.49 10.23 -0.44
N VAL A 15 -9.46 11.42 0.14
CA VAL A 15 -10.00 12.66 -0.45
C VAL A 15 -8.90 13.69 -0.67
N SER A 16 -9.19 14.75 -1.42
CA SER A 16 -8.15 15.75 -1.81
C SER A 16 -7.48 16.43 -0.61
N SER A 17 -8.18 16.59 0.51
CA SER A 17 -7.60 17.15 1.75
C SER A 17 -6.57 16.22 2.43
N ASP A 18 -6.49 14.96 2.04
CA ASP A 18 -5.55 14.00 2.62
C ASP A 18 -4.13 14.08 2.04
N TYR A 19 -3.96 14.84 0.96
CA TYR A 19 -2.70 14.92 0.23
C TYR A 19 -1.47 15.11 1.14
N SER A 20 -1.52 16.06 2.07
CA SER A 20 -0.35 16.34 2.93
C SER A 20 0.00 15.19 3.88
N VAL A 21 -1.00 14.51 4.45
CA VAL A 21 -0.74 13.35 5.33
C VAL A 21 -0.27 12.14 4.52
N ILE A 22 -0.78 11.96 3.31
CA ILE A 22 -0.35 10.91 2.37
C ILE A 22 1.12 11.11 2.01
N CYS A 23 1.51 12.34 1.58
CA CYS A 23 2.91 12.65 1.26
C CYS A 23 3.85 12.38 2.44
N ARG A 24 3.45 12.73 3.65
CA ARG A 24 4.24 12.46 4.86
C ARG A 24 4.46 10.95 5.04
N LEU A 25 3.41 10.14 4.96
CA LEU A 25 3.50 8.68 5.15
C LEU A 25 4.35 8.01 4.07
N ILE A 26 4.19 8.39 2.81
CA ILE A 26 5.00 7.88 1.69
C ILE A 26 6.48 8.28 1.88
N THR A 27 6.75 9.51 2.33
CA THR A 27 8.11 9.96 2.59
C THR A 27 8.77 9.19 3.75
N GLU A 28 8.04 8.92 4.82
CA GLU A 28 8.51 8.11 5.95
C GLU A 28 8.85 6.67 5.51
N GLU A 29 8.01 6.06 4.66
CA GLU A 29 8.28 4.74 4.10
C GLU A 29 9.49 4.75 3.17
N HIS A 30 9.60 5.74 2.29
CA HIS A 30 10.75 5.89 1.40
C HIS A 30 12.06 6.05 2.17
N ALA A 31 12.07 6.81 3.25
CA ALA A 31 13.24 6.98 4.11
C ALA A 31 13.72 5.63 4.70
N MET A 32 12.82 4.72 5.01
CA MET A 32 13.16 3.36 5.43
C MET A 32 13.86 2.59 4.30
N HIS A 33 13.41 2.72 3.05
CA HIS A 33 14.05 2.10 1.89
C HIS A 33 15.45 2.67 1.65
N VAL A 34 15.61 4.00 1.72
CA VAL A 34 16.92 4.67 1.61
C VAL A 34 17.89 4.18 2.69
N THR A 35 17.41 4.02 3.92
CA THR A 35 18.22 3.51 5.03
C THR A 35 18.65 2.06 4.82
N ALA A 36 17.75 1.22 4.31
CA ALA A 36 18.00 -0.21 4.11
C ALA A 36 18.90 -0.50 2.90
N ARG A 37 18.73 0.25 1.80
CA ARG A 37 19.45 0.05 0.54
C ARG A 37 19.88 1.41 -0.06
N PRO A 38 20.84 2.11 0.57
CA PRO A 38 21.34 3.41 0.07
C PRO A 38 22.10 3.30 -1.26
N ASP A 39 22.43 2.08 -1.68
CA ASP A 39 23.00 1.75 -2.99
C ASP A 39 21.95 1.73 -4.11
N ILE A 40 20.68 1.61 -3.78
CA ILE A 40 19.55 1.57 -4.74
C ILE A 40 18.67 2.82 -4.61
N PHE A 41 18.32 3.20 -3.39
CA PHE A 41 17.42 4.31 -3.11
C PHE A 41 18.20 5.55 -2.72
N GLN A 42 17.74 6.70 -3.21
CA GLN A 42 18.27 8.01 -2.82
C GLN A 42 17.16 8.86 -2.20
N PRO A 43 17.48 9.81 -1.31
CA PRO A 43 16.50 10.76 -0.82
C PRO A 43 15.85 11.52 -1.97
N CYS A 44 14.53 11.69 -1.88
CA CYS A 44 13.74 12.45 -2.86
C CYS A 44 12.84 13.46 -2.14
N GLY A 45 12.79 14.69 -2.63
CA GLY A 45 12.02 15.76 -2.00
C GLY A 45 10.51 15.67 -2.24
N THR A 46 10.11 15.12 -3.39
CA THR A 46 8.69 14.96 -3.75
C THR A 46 8.49 13.60 -4.39
N LEU A 47 7.80 12.71 -3.69
CA LEU A 47 7.50 11.34 -4.14
C LEU A 47 6.15 11.24 -4.84
N LEU A 48 5.23 12.14 -4.53
CA LEU A 48 3.90 12.24 -5.11
C LEU A 48 3.57 13.73 -5.25
N THR A 49 3.35 14.20 -6.46
CA THR A 49 2.88 15.57 -6.69
C THR A 49 1.37 15.67 -6.48
N LYS A 50 0.88 16.89 -6.26
CA LYS A 50 -0.56 17.12 -6.10
C LYS A 50 -1.33 16.78 -7.37
N GLU A 51 -0.75 17.11 -8.52
CA GLU A 51 -1.31 16.83 -9.84
C GLU A 51 -1.44 15.32 -10.10
N GLU A 52 -0.42 14.54 -9.73
CA GLU A 52 -0.47 13.07 -9.81
C GLU A 52 -1.56 12.50 -8.89
N TYR A 53 -1.62 12.96 -7.64
CA TYR A 53 -2.64 12.52 -6.71
C TYR A 53 -4.07 12.84 -7.19
N GLU A 54 -4.29 14.06 -7.70
CA GLU A 54 -5.58 14.44 -8.28
C GLU A 54 -5.94 13.63 -9.53
N ALA A 55 -4.95 13.25 -10.34
CA ALA A 55 -5.14 12.36 -11.47
C ALA A 55 -5.54 10.95 -11.01
N MET A 56 -4.86 10.41 -10.00
CA MET A 56 -5.22 9.11 -9.40
C MET A 56 -6.65 9.10 -8.85
N GLN A 57 -7.09 10.19 -8.23
CA GLN A 57 -8.45 10.30 -7.69
C GLN A 57 -9.55 10.30 -8.77
N LYS A 58 -9.21 10.72 -9.99
CA LYS A 58 -10.13 10.77 -11.15
C LYS A 58 -10.09 9.51 -12.01
N ASP A 59 -9.11 8.65 -11.80
CA ASP A 59 -8.93 7.41 -12.55
C ASP A 59 -9.66 6.26 -11.82
N ASP A 60 -10.71 5.74 -12.44
CA ASP A 60 -11.54 4.66 -11.87
C ASP A 60 -10.78 3.34 -11.69
N THR A 61 -9.58 3.21 -12.25
CA THR A 61 -8.72 2.05 -12.02
C THR A 61 -7.95 2.13 -10.71
N TYR A 62 -7.87 3.31 -10.06
CA TYR A 62 -7.20 3.49 -8.77
C TYR A 62 -8.13 3.26 -7.59
N PHE A 63 -7.61 2.57 -6.59
CA PHE A 63 -8.23 2.32 -5.30
C PHE A 63 -7.37 2.97 -4.21
N LEU A 64 -7.81 4.11 -3.69
CA LEU A 64 -7.10 4.90 -2.70
C LEU A 64 -7.89 4.86 -1.39
N TYR A 65 -7.41 4.06 -0.42
CA TYR A 65 -8.07 3.89 0.86
C TYR A 65 -7.19 4.31 2.03
N MET A 66 -7.82 4.92 3.02
CA MET A 66 -7.22 5.36 4.27
C MET A 66 -7.84 4.61 5.44
N ALA A 67 -7.04 4.28 6.43
CA ALA A 67 -7.50 3.82 7.73
C ALA A 67 -7.45 4.98 8.72
N ARG A 68 -8.56 5.21 9.44
CA ARG A 68 -8.66 6.29 10.43
C ARG A 68 -9.15 5.78 11.77
N THR A 69 -8.72 6.46 12.82
CA THR A 69 -9.31 6.33 14.15
C THR A 69 -10.66 7.05 14.20
N SER A 70 -11.48 6.78 15.21
CA SER A 70 -12.73 7.54 15.47
C SER A 70 -12.47 9.03 15.73
N GLY A 71 -11.27 9.41 16.14
CA GLY A 71 -10.84 10.80 16.30
C GLY A 71 -10.36 11.47 15.00
N GLY A 72 -10.40 10.75 13.85
CA GLY A 72 -9.99 11.29 12.55
C GLY A 72 -8.48 11.19 12.25
N GLU A 73 -7.68 10.63 13.16
CA GLU A 73 -6.25 10.44 12.94
C GLU A 73 -6.00 9.35 11.89
N THR A 74 -5.05 9.58 10.99
CA THR A 74 -4.69 8.61 9.96
C THR A 74 -3.80 7.52 10.54
N ALA A 75 -4.28 6.28 10.49
CA ALA A 75 -3.58 5.11 10.99
C ALA A 75 -2.84 4.33 9.88
N GLY A 76 -3.19 4.56 8.62
CA GLY A 76 -2.52 3.93 7.47
C GLY A 76 -3.23 4.22 6.16
N LEU A 77 -2.64 3.73 5.08
CA LEU A 77 -3.19 3.82 3.72
C LEU A 77 -2.90 2.56 2.91
N CYS A 78 -3.71 2.33 1.89
CA CYS A 78 -3.44 1.36 0.84
C CYS A 78 -3.85 1.95 -0.50
N PHE A 79 -2.89 2.11 -1.40
CA PHE A 79 -3.08 2.56 -2.76
C PHE A 79 -2.78 1.43 -3.72
N ALA A 80 -3.70 1.19 -4.63
CA ALA A 80 -3.56 0.13 -5.62
C ALA A 80 -4.23 0.51 -6.93
N LYS A 81 -3.79 -0.13 -8.00
CA LYS A 81 -4.29 0.07 -9.34
C LYS A 81 -4.80 -1.25 -9.94
N LEU A 82 -5.96 -1.21 -10.56
CA LEU A 82 -6.46 -2.30 -11.38
C LEU A 82 -5.69 -2.33 -12.69
N THR A 83 -5.03 -3.45 -12.96
CA THR A 83 -4.11 -3.61 -14.08
C THR A 83 -4.47 -4.86 -14.88
N GLU A 84 -4.20 -4.83 -16.16
CA GLU A 84 -4.34 -6.00 -17.04
C GLU A 84 -2.97 -6.42 -17.57
N THR A 85 -2.79 -7.72 -17.74
CA THR A 85 -1.57 -8.26 -18.34
C THR A 85 -1.41 -7.74 -19.77
N ALA A 86 -0.32 -7.02 -20.02
CA ALA A 86 -0.03 -6.40 -21.30
C ALA A 86 0.84 -7.26 -22.24
N SER A 87 1.63 -8.18 -21.69
CA SER A 87 2.54 -9.00 -22.49
C SER A 87 1.79 -10.07 -23.27
N PRO A 88 2.06 -10.21 -24.58
CA PRO A 88 1.47 -11.28 -25.39
C PRO A 88 2.02 -12.69 -25.02
N LEU A 89 3.07 -12.76 -24.21
CA LEU A 89 3.67 -14.02 -23.73
C LEU A 89 2.96 -14.56 -22.50
N LEU A 90 2.10 -13.78 -21.86
CA LEU A 90 1.42 -14.12 -20.62
C LEU A 90 -0.09 -14.28 -20.86
N CYS A 91 -0.72 -15.13 -20.06
CA CYS A 91 -2.16 -15.22 -20.05
C CYS A 91 -2.79 -13.87 -19.69
N LYS A 92 -3.83 -13.45 -20.40
CA LYS A 92 -4.60 -12.27 -20.04
C LYS A 92 -5.21 -12.46 -18.67
N LYS A 93 -4.95 -11.47 -17.79
CA LYS A 93 -5.40 -11.47 -16.41
C LYS A 93 -5.63 -10.04 -15.96
N LYS A 94 -6.72 -9.81 -15.26
CA LYS A 94 -7.02 -8.55 -14.59
C LYS A 94 -6.70 -8.69 -13.11
N PHE A 95 -5.84 -7.84 -12.58
CA PHE A 95 -5.37 -7.95 -11.20
C PHE A 95 -5.20 -6.59 -10.55
N LEU A 96 -5.28 -6.58 -9.23
CA LEU A 96 -4.98 -5.42 -8.41
C LEU A 96 -3.47 -5.36 -8.17
N TYR A 97 -2.80 -4.31 -8.58
CA TYR A 97 -1.42 -4.05 -8.21
C TYR A 97 -1.37 -3.07 -7.03
N ILE A 98 -0.86 -3.54 -5.90
CA ILE A 98 -0.70 -2.72 -4.69
C ILE A 98 0.60 -1.93 -4.82
N GLU A 99 0.49 -0.60 -4.87
CA GLU A 99 1.60 0.34 -5.03
C GLU A 99 2.16 0.77 -3.67
N ASP A 100 1.28 1.25 -2.77
CA ASP A 100 1.62 1.69 -1.42
C ASP A 100 0.74 0.99 -0.39
N PHE A 101 1.35 0.49 0.67
CA PHE A 101 0.65 -0.14 1.78
C PHE A 101 1.35 0.20 3.10
N ILE A 102 0.82 1.18 3.80
CA ILE A 102 1.47 1.76 4.97
C ILE A 102 0.53 1.67 6.17
N VAL A 103 1.04 1.15 7.29
CA VAL A 103 0.43 1.30 8.62
C VAL A 103 1.40 2.07 9.49
N SER A 104 0.98 3.24 9.96
CA SER A 104 1.77 4.10 10.83
C SER A 104 2.20 3.35 12.09
N GLU A 105 3.45 3.57 12.53
CA GLU A 105 4.08 2.80 13.59
C GLU A 105 3.24 2.69 14.89
N PRO A 106 2.64 3.78 15.42
CA PRO A 106 1.83 3.71 16.63
C PRO A 106 0.58 2.82 16.51
N PHE A 107 0.17 2.52 15.29
CA PHE A 107 -1.06 1.77 15.00
C PHE A 107 -0.81 0.34 14.51
N ARG A 108 0.46 -0.08 14.40
CA ARG A 108 0.80 -1.43 13.96
C ARG A 108 0.32 -2.48 14.97
N ARG A 109 0.12 -3.73 14.48
CA ARG A 109 -0.33 -4.88 15.25
C ARG A 109 -1.74 -4.78 15.84
N ARG A 110 -2.54 -3.83 15.35
CA ARG A 110 -3.95 -3.61 15.75
C ARG A 110 -4.96 -4.07 14.69
N GLY A 111 -4.53 -4.86 13.70
CA GLY A 111 -5.40 -5.39 12.65
C GLY A 111 -5.68 -4.47 11.48
N ILE A 112 -5.16 -3.24 11.48
CA ILE A 112 -5.44 -2.21 10.46
C ILE A 112 -5.03 -2.67 9.06
N GLY A 113 -3.85 -3.29 8.91
CA GLY A 113 -3.42 -3.83 7.62
C GLY A 113 -4.40 -4.85 7.05
N ARG A 114 -4.97 -5.73 7.88
CA ARG A 114 -6.00 -6.68 7.44
C ARG A 114 -7.30 -5.98 7.01
N MET A 115 -7.71 -4.94 7.73
CA MET A 115 -8.89 -4.14 7.38
C MET A 115 -8.71 -3.43 6.02
N LEU A 116 -7.56 -2.77 5.81
CA LEU A 116 -7.21 -2.12 4.54
C LEU A 116 -7.21 -3.13 3.40
N TYR A 117 -6.52 -4.27 3.59
CA TYR A 117 -6.46 -5.31 2.57
C TYR A 117 -7.82 -5.89 2.24
N ALA A 118 -8.65 -6.18 3.24
CA ALA A 118 -10.00 -6.69 3.03
C ALA A 118 -10.85 -5.71 2.20
N LYS A 119 -10.77 -4.42 2.53
CA LYS A 119 -11.53 -3.37 1.83
C LYS A 119 -11.10 -3.21 0.38
N ILE A 120 -9.80 -3.15 0.13
CA ILE A 120 -9.29 -2.96 -1.24
C ILE A 120 -9.53 -4.21 -2.09
N LYS A 121 -9.42 -5.40 -1.51
CA LYS A 121 -9.74 -6.67 -2.16
C LYS A 121 -11.21 -6.75 -2.56
N GLU A 122 -12.14 -6.38 -1.67
CA GLU A 122 -13.58 -6.31 -1.96
C GLU A 122 -13.84 -5.43 -3.19
N ALA A 123 -13.31 -4.21 -3.19
CA ALA A 123 -13.48 -3.26 -4.28
C ALA A 123 -12.89 -3.78 -5.61
N ALA A 124 -11.71 -4.41 -5.54
CA ALA A 124 -11.06 -4.99 -6.71
C ALA A 124 -11.84 -6.16 -7.31
N VAL A 125 -12.34 -7.06 -6.48
CA VAL A 125 -13.18 -8.20 -6.93
C VAL A 125 -14.46 -7.70 -7.62
N LEU A 126 -15.13 -6.69 -7.04
CA LEU A 126 -16.30 -6.06 -7.67
C LEU A 126 -15.96 -5.40 -9.02
N SER A 127 -14.72 -5.01 -9.24
CA SER A 127 -14.22 -4.44 -10.50
C SER A 127 -13.64 -5.50 -11.46
N GLY A 128 -13.78 -6.79 -11.12
CA GLY A 128 -13.38 -7.92 -11.97
C GLY A 128 -11.91 -8.35 -11.82
N ALA A 129 -11.23 -7.96 -10.74
CA ALA A 129 -9.89 -8.47 -10.46
C ALA A 129 -9.93 -9.95 -10.07
N GLU A 130 -9.05 -10.74 -10.68
CA GLU A 130 -8.88 -12.18 -10.45
C GLU A 130 -7.82 -12.48 -9.38
N GLY A 131 -7.01 -11.48 -9.00
CA GLY A 131 -5.95 -11.59 -8.01
C GLY A 131 -5.37 -10.25 -7.61
N ALA A 132 -4.39 -10.30 -6.73
CA ALA A 132 -3.61 -9.15 -6.31
C ALA A 132 -2.11 -9.46 -6.41
N GLU A 133 -1.33 -8.47 -6.83
CA GLU A 133 0.11 -8.53 -6.95
C GLU A 133 0.75 -7.31 -6.30
N LEU A 134 1.99 -7.48 -5.84
CA LEU A 134 2.81 -6.42 -5.29
C LEU A 134 4.29 -6.79 -5.39
N THR A 135 5.14 -5.80 -5.21
CA THR A 135 6.57 -6.02 -5.01
C THR A 135 6.92 -5.71 -3.55
N VAL A 136 7.64 -6.62 -2.90
CA VAL A 136 8.19 -6.40 -1.56
C VAL A 136 9.70 -6.66 -1.60
N TRP A 137 10.47 -5.71 -1.08
CA TRP A 137 11.92 -5.84 -0.98
C TRP A 137 12.32 -6.89 0.06
N ASN A 138 13.33 -7.67 -0.24
CA ASN A 138 13.79 -8.77 0.62
C ASN A 138 14.16 -8.32 2.04
N PHE A 139 14.66 -7.10 2.22
CA PHE A 139 14.96 -6.55 3.54
C PHE A 139 13.69 -6.24 4.38
N ASN A 140 12.54 -6.09 3.75
CA ASN A 140 11.28 -5.79 4.45
C ASN A 140 10.58 -7.09 4.88
N GLU A 141 11.22 -7.80 5.81
CA GLU A 141 10.71 -9.09 6.32
C GLU A 141 9.35 -8.96 6.98
N SER A 142 9.07 -7.83 7.64
CA SER A 142 7.78 -7.56 8.29
C SER A 142 6.63 -7.51 7.27
N ALA A 143 6.83 -6.77 6.16
CA ALA A 143 5.85 -6.72 5.08
C ALA A 143 5.69 -8.09 4.41
N ALA A 144 6.80 -8.78 4.12
CA ALA A 144 6.77 -10.11 3.52
C ALA A 144 6.00 -11.12 4.39
N ALA A 145 6.21 -11.09 5.72
CA ALA A 145 5.49 -11.94 6.66
C ALA A 145 3.98 -11.61 6.69
N PHE A 146 3.64 -10.31 6.65
CA PHE A 146 2.25 -9.87 6.58
C PHE A 146 1.54 -10.39 5.33
N TYR A 147 2.15 -10.25 4.15
CA TYR A 147 1.55 -10.72 2.90
C TYR A 147 1.44 -12.25 2.83
N ARG A 148 2.42 -12.98 3.34
CA ARG A 148 2.31 -14.44 3.48
C ARG A 148 1.15 -14.85 4.39
N ALA A 149 0.93 -14.12 5.49
CA ALA A 149 -0.19 -14.35 6.41
C ALA A 149 -1.57 -14.02 5.79
N LEU A 150 -1.60 -13.26 4.70
CA LEU A 150 -2.79 -13.04 3.86
C LEU A 150 -2.98 -14.13 2.78
N GLY A 151 -2.05 -15.07 2.67
CA GLY A 151 -2.09 -16.16 1.67
C GLY A 151 -1.38 -15.84 0.37
N MET A 152 -0.64 -14.71 0.28
CA MET A 152 0.14 -14.38 -0.91
C MET A 152 1.38 -15.27 -1.01
N LYS A 153 1.77 -15.60 -2.24
CA LYS A 153 2.92 -16.46 -2.56
C LYS A 153 3.90 -15.70 -3.44
N VAL A 154 5.17 -16.04 -3.35
CA VAL A 154 6.19 -15.52 -4.26
C VAL A 154 5.88 -16.02 -5.68
N GLN A 155 5.80 -15.09 -6.63
CA GLN A 155 5.56 -15.36 -8.04
C GLN A 155 6.89 -15.51 -8.81
N PHE A 156 7.85 -14.62 -8.56
CA PHE A 156 9.20 -14.64 -9.14
C PHE A 156 10.19 -14.03 -8.16
N VAL A 157 11.48 -14.20 -8.47
CA VAL A 157 12.59 -13.61 -7.71
C VAL A 157 13.42 -12.75 -8.64
N HIS A 158 13.71 -11.51 -8.24
CA HIS A 158 14.69 -10.63 -8.88
C HIS A 158 16.02 -10.79 -8.16
N MET A 159 17.08 -11.10 -8.89
CA MET A 159 18.43 -11.28 -8.35
C MET A 159 19.37 -10.23 -8.92
N GLU A 160 20.37 -9.84 -8.13
CA GLU A 160 21.39 -8.86 -8.52
C GLU A 160 22.80 -9.37 -8.20
N GLU A 161 23.78 -8.90 -8.96
CA GLU A 161 25.21 -9.08 -8.71
C GLU A 161 25.93 -7.78 -9.07
N ASN A 162 26.79 -7.29 -8.18
CA ASN A 162 27.59 -6.08 -8.41
C ASN A 162 29.01 -6.50 -8.81
N PHE A 163 29.54 -5.90 -9.88
CA PHE A 163 30.90 -6.16 -10.39
C PHE A 163 31.88 -5.07 -9.95
#